data_4d8bc0f628d7976f1e8f3c122a77005e
#
_entry.id   4d8bc0f628d7976f1e8f3c122a77005e
#
_cell.length_a   1.000
_cell.length_b   1.000
_cell.length_c   1.000
_cell.angle_alpha   90.00
_cell.angle_beta   90.00
_cell.angle_gamma   90.00
#
_symmetry.space_group_name_H-M   'P 1'
#
loop_
_entity.id
_entity.type
_entity.pdbx_description
1 polymer ?
#
loop_
_entity_poly.entity_id
_entity_poly.type
_entity_poly.pdbx_seq_one_letter_code
_entity_poly.pdbx_strand_id
1 'polypeptide(L)'
;MLPPSLRVALFTGNYNYVRDGPTQAMHRLVGFLLEQGAAVRIYAPTTKAPVLQAVGDLVSVPSVPMGWGRSEYRVALGLSRGVRRDLATFRPNVMHIATPDILGHRALSYAARNKIPSVASFHTRFETYPRYYGMAFLEPLFERILARFYNRADLVLVPAKSMTMLLRSWGVDSPISIWSRGVDEDSFNPELRSLEWRRKLGIADDDFALGFFGRLVKEKGLGVYCEVARIVTKADPSFKALIVGEGPERAWLEEQLPLGRFAGFKSGSQLGTAIASMDVFLNPSVTETFGNVTLEAFSAGVPVVAARASGAQDLIENGIDGALIAPSDIAGYVDALRQIKASSKLRKNMQQNGRQKAAGFKWDLVNRAVMDKYLALYNSTDKEDHSSLFTING
;
A
#
# COMPACT_ATOMS: atom_id res chain seq x y z
N MET A 1 -15.64 -13.41 -20.84
CA MET A 1 -14.66 -14.51 -20.81
C MET A 1 -13.32 -13.95 -21.24
N LEU A 2 -12.25 -14.28 -20.53
CA LEU A 2 -10.89 -13.96 -20.97
C LEU A 2 -10.56 -14.76 -22.25
N PRO A 3 -9.74 -14.20 -23.17
CA PRO A 3 -9.11 -15.05 -24.16
C PRO A 3 -8.32 -16.15 -23.43
N PRO A 4 -8.34 -17.41 -23.88
CA PRO A 4 -7.76 -18.55 -23.16
C PRO A 4 -6.24 -18.51 -23.00
N SER A 5 -5.62 -17.34 -23.05
CA SER A 5 -4.18 -17.20 -23.25
C SER A 5 -3.47 -16.15 -22.39
N LEU A 6 -4.12 -15.44 -21.46
CA LEU A 6 -3.40 -14.45 -20.63
C LEU A 6 -2.42 -15.18 -19.69
N ARG A 7 -1.12 -14.96 -19.88
CA ARG A 7 -0.03 -15.49 -19.06
C ARG A 7 0.81 -14.33 -18.52
N VAL A 8 0.71 -14.11 -17.21
CA VAL A 8 1.38 -12.99 -16.53
C VAL A 8 2.60 -13.50 -15.77
N ALA A 9 3.79 -12.94 -16.06
CA ALA A 9 4.97 -13.13 -15.25
C ALA A 9 5.14 -11.91 -14.32
N LEU A 10 4.98 -12.11 -13.00
CA LEU A 10 5.07 -11.08 -11.99
C LEU A 10 6.43 -11.13 -11.28
N PHE A 11 7.15 -10.00 -11.23
CA PHE A 11 8.46 -9.86 -10.60
C PHE A 11 8.39 -8.92 -9.40
N THR A 12 8.85 -9.38 -8.24
CA THR A 12 8.82 -8.58 -7.02
C THR A 12 9.99 -8.92 -6.09
N GLY A 13 10.47 -7.94 -5.34
CA GLY A 13 11.52 -8.12 -4.33
C GLY A 13 11.03 -8.81 -3.05
N ASN A 14 9.73 -8.80 -2.78
CA ASN A 14 9.08 -9.51 -1.67
C ASN A 14 7.73 -10.05 -2.11
N TYR A 15 7.44 -11.31 -1.76
CA TYR A 15 6.13 -11.90 -2.05
C TYR A 15 5.54 -12.67 -0.86
N ASN A 16 6.35 -13.38 -0.07
CA ASN A 16 5.82 -14.25 0.99
C ASN A 16 6.60 -14.20 2.33
N TYR A 17 7.63 -13.37 2.44
CA TYR A 17 8.46 -13.37 3.64
C TYR A 17 8.38 -12.07 4.49
N VAL A 18 7.78 -11.00 3.96
CA VAL A 18 7.41 -9.80 4.73
C VAL A 18 5.95 -9.46 4.43
N ARG A 19 5.16 -9.26 5.47
CA ARG A 19 3.76 -8.83 5.35
C ARG A 19 3.69 -7.32 5.29
N ASP A 20 3.42 -6.78 4.10
CA ASP A 20 3.25 -5.35 3.84
C ASP A 20 2.09 -5.09 2.87
N GLY A 21 1.69 -3.82 2.70
CA GLY A 21 0.59 -3.43 1.83
C GLY A 21 0.80 -3.80 0.36
N PRO A 22 1.98 -3.54 -0.24
CA PRO A 22 2.29 -3.99 -1.61
C PRO A 22 2.13 -5.49 -1.81
N THR A 23 2.67 -6.31 -0.91
CA THR A 23 2.54 -7.77 -0.98
C THR A 23 1.08 -8.22 -0.93
N GLN A 24 0.27 -7.65 -0.03
CA GLN A 24 -1.15 -7.97 0.05
C GLN A 24 -1.89 -7.60 -1.25
N ALA A 25 -1.61 -6.44 -1.84
CA ALA A 25 -2.21 -6.02 -3.11
C ALA A 25 -1.84 -6.98 -4.25
N MET A 26 -0.59 -7.44 -4.31
CA MET A 26 -0.14 -8.43 -5.29
C MET A 26 -0.82 -9.79 -5.10
N HIS A 27 -0.95 -10.28 -3.85
CA HIS A 27 -1.68 -11.52 -3.56
C HIS A 27 -3.15 -11.45 -4.00
N ARG A 28 -3.83 -10.31 -3.72
CA ARG A 28 -5.22 -10.10 -4.16
C ARG A 28 -5.32 -10.04 -5.70
N LEU A 29 -4.37 -9.39 -6.38
CA LEU A 29 -4.35 -9.35 -7.84
C LEU A 29 -4.10 -10.73 -8.44
N VAL A 30 -3.11 -11.48 -7.94
CA VAL A 30 -2.79 -12.83 -8.42
C VAL A 30 -3.97 -13.77 -8.22
N GLY A 31 -4.58 -13.77 -7.01
CA GLY A 31 -5.78 -14.58 -6.74
C GLY A 31 -6.91 -14.29 -7.72
N PHE A 32 -7.22 -13.01 -7.91
CA PHE A 32 -8.24 -12.57 -8.86
C PHE A 32 -7.93 -13.02 -10.29
N LEU A 33 -6.70 -12.86 -10.77
CA LEU A 33 -6.30 -13.27 -12.12
C LEU A 33 -6.45 -14.79 -12.33
N LEU A 34 -6.06 -15.59 -11.33
CA LEU A 34 -6.23 -17.05 -11.35
C LEU A 34 -7.72 -17.45 -11.39
N GLU A 35 -8.57 -16.82 -10.59
CA GLU A 35 -10.03 -17.02 -10.57
C GLU A 35 -10.67 -16.66 -11.92
N GLN A 36 -10.11 -15.68 -12.63
CA GLN A 36 -10.55 -15.33 -13.99
C GLN A 36 -9.96 -16.26 -15.06
N GLY A 37 -9.14 -17.26 -14.72
CA GLY A 37 -8.59 -18.24 -15.65
C GLY A 37 -7.27 -17.82 -16.32
N ALA A 38 -6.60 -16.77 -15.86
CA ALA A 38 -5.26 -16.43 -16.31
C ALA A 38 -4.21 -17.36 -15.70
N ALA A 39 -3.13 -17.65 -16.41
CA ALA A 39 -1.96 -18.28 -15.83
C ALA A 39 -1.03 -17.19 -15.24
N VAL A 40 -0.66 -17.34 -13.97
CA VAL A 40 0.22 -16.37 -13.31
C VAL A 40 1.40 -17.08 -12.67
N ARG A 41 2.60 -16.60 -12.97
CA ARG A 41 3.85 -17.08 -12.38
C ARG A 41 4.61 -15.93 -11.73
N ILE A 42 4.99 -16.13 -10.47
CA ILE A 42 5.63 -15.12 -9.65
C ILE A 42 7.13 -15.43 -9.52
N TYR A 43 7.98 -14.45 -9.77
CA TYR A 43 9.43 -14.54 -9.63
C TYR A 43 9.86 -13.61 -8.50
N ALA A 44 10.26 -14.19 -7.36
CA ALA A 44 10.66 -13.44 -6.17
C ALA A 44 11.71 -14.17 -5.35
N PRO A 45 12.51 -13.46 -4.54
CA PRO A 45 13.27 -14.07 -3.47
C PRO A 45 12.36 -14.88 -2.53
N THR A 46 12.88 -15.99 -2.02
CA THR A 46 12.18 -16.84 -1.03
C THR A 46 13.02 -17.03 0.22
N THR A 47 12.38 -17.42 1.32
CA THR A 47 13.02 -17.78 2.59
C THR A 47 12.62 -19.19 3.01
N LYS A 48 13.39 -19.79 3.94
CA LYS A 48 13.06 -21.10 4.51
C LYS A 48 11.80 -21.05 5.42
N ALA A 49 11.51 -19.89 5.99
CA ALA A 49 10.36 -19.68 6.88
C ALA A 49 9.49 -18.51 6.34
N PRO A 50 8.60 -18.78 5.36
CA PRO A 50 7.71 -17.75 4.86
C PRO A 50 6.67 -17.38 5.91
N VAL A 51 6.31 -16.08 5.98
CA VAL A 51 5.26 -15.57 6.88
C VAL A 51 3.87 -15.55 6.22
N LEU A 52 3.84 -15.74 4.91
CA LEU A 52 2.62 -15.81 4.10
C LEU A 52 2.68 -17.03 3.19
N GLN A 53 1.54 -17.72 3.04
CA GLN A 53 1.38 -18.70 1.99
C GLN A 53 1.34 -17.98 0.64
N ALA A 54 2.13 -18.45 -0.34
CA ALA A 54 2.11 -17.87 -1.66
C ALA A 54 0.78 -18.19 -2.38
N VAL A 55 0.24 -17.17 -3.06
CA VAL A 55 -0.88 -17.32 -3.99
C VAL A 55 -0.28 -17.44 -5.39
N GLY A 56 -0.63 -18.48 -6.14
CA GLY A 56 -0.08 -18.75 -7.47
C GLY A 56 1.25 -19.50 -7.44
N ASP A 57 1.84 -19.64 -8.63
CA ASP A 57 3.05 -20.42 -8.88
C ASP A 57 4.31 -19.57 -8.62
N LEU A 58 4.96 -19.79 -7.46
CA LEU A 58 6.11 -19.00 -6.99
C LEU A 58 7.43 -19.67 -7.37
N VAL A 59 8.19 -19.02 -8.24
CA VAL A 59 9.54 -19.40 -8.67
C VAL A 59 10.58 -18.61 -7.86
N SER A 60 11.44 -19.33 -7.13
CA SER A 60 12.48 -18.71 -6.33
C SER A 60 13.59 -18.09 -7.20
N VAL A 61 13.92 -16.83 -6.90
CA VAL A 61 15.03 -16.11 -7.53
C VAL A 61 16.24 -16.09 -6.58
N PRO A 62 17.46 -16.30 -7.09
CA PRO A 62 18.68 -16.17 -6.29
C PRO A 62 18.77 -14.81 -5.60
N SER A 63 19.03 -14.81 -4.30
CA SER A 63 19.03 -13.59 -3.50
C SER A 63 19.92 -13.70 -2.27
N VAL A 64 20.34 -12.55 -1.73
CA VAL A 64 21.09 -12.44 -0.48
C VAL A 64 20.29 -11.60 0.53
N PRO A 65 20.45 -11.82 1.84
CA PRO A 65 19.84 -10.95 2.84
C PRO A 65 20.29 -9.50 2.65
N MET A 66 19.37 -8.55 2.85
CA MET A 66 19.72 -7.13 2.85
C MET A 66 20.50 -6.80 4.13
N GLY A 67 21.56 -6.05 4.01
CA GLY A 67 22.34 -5.56 5.15
C GLY A 67 21.67 -4.38 5.86
N TRP A 68 22.42 -3.74 6.79
CA TRP A 68 22.08 -2.47 7.43
C TRP A 68 20.79 -2.48 8.26
N GLY A 69 20.62 -3.54 9.09
CA GLY A 69 19.49 -3.64 10.02
C GLY A 69 18.14 -3.97 9.39
N ARG A 70 18.13 -4.34 8.10
CA ARG A 70 16.93 -4.79 7.36
C ARG A 70 17.08 -6.22 6.84
N SER A 71 17.64 -7.10 7.64
CA SER A 71 17.88 -8.51 7.29
C SER A 71 16.61 -9.30 6.97
N GLU A 72 15.46 -8.78 7.33
CA GLU A 72 14.15 -9.32 6.95
C GLU A 72 13.88 -9.21 5.45
N TYR A 73 14.52 -8.27 4.75
CA TYR A 73 14.43 -8.14 3.30
C TYR A 73 15.59 -8.84 2.59
N ARG A 74 15.38 -9.17 1.32
CA ARG A 74 16.37 -9.83 0.46
C ARG A 74 16.61 -9.02 -0.81
N VAL A 75 17.85 -9.00 -1.26
CA VAL A 75 18.24 -8.40 -2.54
C VAL A 75 18.31 -9.51 -3.59
N ALA A 76 17.45 -9.44 -4.60
CA ALA A 76 17.48 -10.36 -5.72
C ALA A 76 18.68 -10.11 -6.63
N LEU A 77 19.37 -11.17 -7.06
CA LEU A 77 20.57 -11.10 -7.91
C LEU A 77 20.26 -11.05 -9.41
N GLY A 78 18.95 -10.93 -9.76
CA GLY A 78 18.47 -10.82 -11.14
C GLY A 78 18.06 -12.17 -11.77
N LEU A 79 17.97 -12.22 -13.10
CA LEU A 79 17.51 -13.40 -13.84
C LEU A 79 18.63 -14.42 -14.04
N SER A 80 18.66 -15.48 -13.23
CA SER A 80 19.57 -16.61 -13.41
C SER A 80 19.26 -17.38 -14.71
N ARG A 81 20.15 -18.28 -15.13
CA ARG A 81 19.91 -19.17 -16.28
C ARG A 81 18.66 -20.03 -16.10
N GLY A 82 18.42 -20.53 -14.86
CA GLY A 82 17.22 -21.32 -14.53
C GLY A 82 15.94 -20.51 -14.68
N VAL A 83 15.90 -19.28 -14.12
CA VAL A 83 14.76 -18.36 -14.24
C VAL A 83 14.47 -18.01 -15.71
N ARG A 84 15.50 -17.75 -16.53
CA ARG A 84 15.32 -17.47 -17.96
C ARG A 84 14.77 -18.66 -18.73
N ARG A 85 15.21 -19.89 -18.41
CA ARG A 85 14.67 -21.12 -19.01
C ARG A 85 13.20 -21.30 -18.63
N ASP A 86 12.86 -21.06 -17.37
CA ASP A 86 11.49 -21.14 -16.89
C ASP A 86 10.59 -20.12 -17.57
N LEU A 87 11.03 -18.86 -17.72
CA LEU A 87 10.32 -17.84 -18.49
C LEU A 87 10.10 -18.24 -19.95
N ALA A 88 11.12 -18.81 -20.60
CA ALA A 88 11.02 -19.26 -21.97
C ALA A 88 10.01 -20.42 -22.12
N THR A 89 9.86 -21.27 -21.12
CA THR A 89 8.86 -22.36 -21.07
C THR A 89 7.47 -21.81 -20.77
N PHE A 90 7.36 -20.88 -19.81
CA PHE A 90 6.08 -20.29 -19.41
C PHE A 90 5.48 -19.40 -20.50
N ARG A 91 6.32 -18.77 -21.35
CA ARG A 91 5.94 -17.90 -22.46
C ARG A 91 4.94 -16.80 -22.01
N PRO A 92 5.31 -15.93 -21.07
CA PRO A 92 4.41 -14.87 -20.65
C PRO A 92 4.09 -13.94 -21.82
N ASN A 93 2.87 -13.45 -21.86
CA ASN A 93 2.44 -12.42 -22.82
C ASN A 93 2.24 -11.05 -22.18
N VAL A 94 2.38 -10.96 -20.85
CA VAL A 94 2.51 -9.73 -20.09
C VAL A 94 3.54 -9.94 -18.98
N MET A 95 4.45 -8.98 -18.77
CA MET A 95 5.38 -8.98 -17.65
C MET A 95 5.05 -7.82 -16.70
N HIS A 96 4.77 -8.12 -15.43
CA HIS A 96 4.50 -7.11 -14.41
C HIS A 96 5.67 -7.02 -13.43
N ILE A 97 6.26 -5.85 -13.28
CA ILE A 97 7.45 -5.58 -12.48
C ILE A 97 7.05 -4.67 -11.31
N ALA A 98 7.03 -5.23 -10.09
CA ALA A 98 6.56 -4.54 -8.90
C ALA A 98 7.66 -3.82 -8.09
N THR A 99 8.95 -4.06 -8.41
CA THR A 99 10.06 -3.42 -7.69
C THR A 99 11.15 -2.92 -8.64
N PRO A 100 11.69 -1.70 -8.42
CA PRO A 100 12.76 -1.10 -9.23
C PRO A 100 14.16 -1.57 -8.76
N ASP A 101 14.30 -2.87 -8.49
CA ASP A 101 15.55 -3.51 -8.06
C ASP A 101 16.33 -4.16 -9.23
N ILE A 102 17.39 -4.87 -8.93
CA ILE A 102 18.20 -5.58 -9.93
C ILE A 102 17.34 -6.58 -10.72
N LEU A 103 16.42 -7.28 -10.06
CA LEU A 103 15.51 -8.22 -10.70
C LEU A 103 14.58 -7.48 -11.67
N GLY A 104 13.97 -6.38 -11.23
CA GLY A 104 13.08 -5.56 -12.04
C GLY A 104 13.76 -4.98 -13.27
N HIS A 105 14.98 -4.42 -13.13
CA HIS A 105 15.77 -3.94 -14.27
C HIS A 105 16.09 -5.04 -15.28
N ARG A 106 16.40 -6.25 -14.82
CA ARG A 106 16.67 -7.41 -15.69
C ARG A 106 15.40 -7.93 -16.34
N ALA A 107 14.28 -7.91 -15.62
CA ALA A 107 12.97 -8.29 -16.16
C ALA A 107 12.52 -7.34 -17.29
N LEU A 108 12.62 -6.01 -17.09
CA LEU A 108 12.35 -5.03 -18.16
C LEU A 108 13.26 -5.24 -19.38
N SER A 109 14.56 -5.54 -19.16
CA SER A 109 15.48 -5.83 -20.26
C SER A 109 15.11 -7.13 -21.01
N TYR A 110 14.60 -8.12 -20.30
CA TYR A 110 14.11 -9.36 -20.91
C TYR A 110 12.83 -9.12 -21.71
N ALA A 111 11.87 -8.39 -21.14
CA ALA A 111 10.63 -8.00 -21.82
C ALA A 111 10.90 -7.28 -23.14
N ALA A 112 11.71 -6.23 -23.11
CA ALA A 112 12.08 -5.44 -24.31
C ALA A 112 12.75 -6.30 -25.40
N ARG A 113 13.68 -7.19 -25.04
CA ARG A 113 14.35 -8.07 -26.02
C ARG A 113 13.46 -9.10 -26.66
N ASN A 114 12.42 -9.55 -25.94
CA ASN A 114 11.48 -10.56 -26.41
C ASN A 114 10.15 -9.95 -26.88
N LYS A 115 10.07 -8.63 -26.99
CA LYS A 115 8.87 -7.88 -27.39
C LYS A 115 7.61 -8.25 -26.56
N ILE A 116 7.80 -8.49 -25.26
CA ILE A 116 6.70 -8.81 -24.35
C ILE A 116 6.26 -7.52 -23.65
N PRO A 117 4.96 -7.15 -23.71
CA PRO A 117 4.43 -5.99 -23.02
C PRO A 117 4.78 -5.98 -21.53
N SER A 118 5.24 -4.83 -21.05
CA SER A 118 5.74 -4.66 -19.69
C SER A 118 4.94 -3.63 -18.91
N VAL A 119 4.57 -3.99 -17.69
CA VAL A 119 3.90 -3.12 -16.73
C VAL A 119 4.82 -2.95 -15.52
N ALA A 120 5.11 -1.72 -15.14
CA ALA A 120 5.79 -1.45 -13.87
C ALA A 120 4.78 -0.90 -12.86
N SER A 121 4.89 -1.25 -11.59
CA SER A 121 4.03 -0.68 -10.55
C SER A 121 4.82 0.05 -9.46
N PHE A 122 4.30 1.23 -9.09
CA PHE A 122 4.86 2.07 -8.05
C PHE A 122 4.12 1.81 -6.73
N HIS A 123 4.82 1.27 -5.74
CA HIS A 123 4.22 0.91 -4.45
C HIS A 123 4.84 1.65 -3.27
N THR A 124 6.11 2.03 -3.39
CA THR A 124 6.90 2.55 -2.26
C THR A 124 7.73 3.73 -2.71
N ARG A 125 7.75 4.76 -1.89
CA ARG A 125 8.55 5.97 -2.08
C ARG A 125 10.00 5.72 -1.68
N PHE A 126 10.72 4.95 -2.51
CA PHE A 126 12.12 4.60 -2.25
C PHE A 126 13.05 5.81 -2.24
N GLU A 127 12.72 6.86 -2.97
CA GLU A 127 13.50 8.11 -3.02
C GLU A 127 13.56 8.81 -1.66
N THR A 128 12.59 8.59 -0.77
CA THR A 128 12.57 9.21 0.56
C THR A 128 13.44 8.48 1.59
N TYR A 129 13.89 7.25 1.29
CA TYR A 129 14.66 6.46 2.24
C TYR A 129 15.99 7.09 2.66
N PRO A 130 16.79 7.70 1.77
CA PRO A 130 18.01 8.41 2.17
C PRO A 130 17.78 9.46 3.24
N ARG A 131 16.61 10.10 3.28
CA ARG A 131 16.24 11.12 4.27
C ARG A 131 16.30 10.59 5.70
N TYR A 132 15.83 9.37 5.93
CA TYR A 132 15.81 8.73 7.25
C TYR A 132 17.20 8.32 7.76
N TYR A 133 18.19 8.31 6.86
CA TYR A 133 19.60 8.01 7.17
C TYR A 133 20.52 9.23 7.07
N GLY A 134 19.95 10.46 7.08
CA GLY A 134 20.71 11.71 7.00
C GLY A 134 21.33 12.00 5.62
N MET A 135 20.88 11.30 4.57
CA MET A 135 21.42 11.43 3.21
C MET A 135 20.39 12.05 2.23
N ALA A 136 19.57 12.99 2.70
CA ALA A 136 18.52 13.61 1.89
C ALA A 136 19.01 14.22 0.57
N PHE A 137 20.28 14.64 0.50
CA PHE A 137 20.91 15.17 -0.72
C PHE A 137 20.97 14.16 -1.89
N LEU A 138 20.79 12.87 -1.62
CA LEU A 138 20.73 11.82 -2.65
C LEU A 138 19.34 11.67 -3.28
N GLU A 139 18.29 12.26 -2.73
CA GLU A 139 16.92 12.12 -3.25
C GLU A 139 16.82 12.43 -4.75
N PRO A 140 17.38 13.55 -5.29
CA PRO A 140 17.29 13.84 -6.72
C PRO A 140 17.98 12.79 -7.62
N LEU A 141 19.00 12.11 -7.10
CA LEU A 141 19.66 11.01 -7.81
C LEU A 141 18.74 9.78 -7.87
N PHE A 142 18.10 9.43 -6.74
CA PHE A 142 17.15 8.33 -6.68
C PHE A 142 15.94 8.59 -7.58
N GLU A 143 15.38 9.81 -7.58
CA GLU A 143 14.29 10.21 -8.48
C GLU A 143 14.64 9.98 -9.95
N ARG A 144 15.85 10.40 -10.38
CA ARG A 144 16.33 10.17 -11.76
C ARG A 144 16.50 8.69 -12.10
N ILE A 145 17.00 7.89 -11.16
CA ILE A 145 17.16 6.44 -11.34
C ILE A 145 15.79 5.78 -11.50
N LEU A 146 14.85 6.14 -10.62
CA LEU A 146 13.48 5.63 -10.66
C LEU A 146 12.75 6.08 -11.92
N ALA A 147 12.87 7.35 -12.33
CA ALA A 147 12.28 7.83 -13.58
C ALA A 147 12.79 7.05 -14.80
N ARG A 148 14.11 6.80 -14.87
CA ARG A 148 14.69 5.95 -15.93
C ARG A 148 14.18 4.51 -15.91
N PHE A 149 13.90 3.97 -14.72
CA PHE A 149 13.32 2.64 -14.58
C PHE A 149 11.89 2.61 -15.14
N TYR A 150 11.04 3.53 -14.67
CA TYR A 150 9.63 3.58 -15.07
C TYR A 150 9.44 3.94 -16.55
N ASN A 151 10.31 4.77 -17.13
CA ASN A 151 10.31 5.10 -18.57
C ASN A 151 10.67 3.94 -19.50
N ARG A 152 11.04 2.78 -18.94
CA ARG A 152 11.30 1.56 -19.73
C ARG A 152 10.11 0.64 -19.84
N ALA A 153 9.06 0.89 -19.06
CA ALA A 153 7.84 0.10 -19.09
C ALA A 153 6.83 0.70 -20.07
N ASP A 154 6.03 -0.16 -20.72
CA ASP A 154 4.96 0.26 -21.62
C ASP A 154 3.78 0.89 -20.88
N LEU A 155 3.61 0.53 -19.61
CA LEU A 155 2.61 1.11 -18.71
C LEU A 155 3.16 1.16 -17.28
N VAL A 156 2.88 2.26 -16.58
CA VAL A 156 3.16 2.39 -15.15
C VAL A 156 1.85 2.43 -14.36
N LEU A 157 1.73 1.58 -13.35
CA LEU A 157 0.59 1.56 -12.43
C LEU A 157 0.95 2.28 -11.14
N VAL A 158 0.13 3.23 -10.72
CA VAL A 158 0.32 3.98 -9.47
C VAL A 158 -0.93 3.88 -8.59
N PRO A 159 -0.78 3.91 -7.25
CA PRO A 159 -1.91 3.69 -6.36
C PRO A 159 -2.88 4.87 -6.28
N ALA A 160 -2.44 6.10 -6.57
CA ALA A 160 -3.21 7.31 -6.36
C ALA A 160 -2.82 8.42 -7.35
N LYS A 161 -3.70 9.42 -7.53
CA LYS A 161 -3.48 10.53 -8.45
C LYS A 161 -2.25 11.37 -8.08
N SER A 162 -2.00 11.59 -6.79
CA SER A 162 -0.81 12.30 -6.32
C SER A 162 0.49 11.60 -6.76
N MET A 163 0.49 10.26 -6.84
CA MET A 163 1.66 9.51 -7.32
C MET A 163 1.87 9.67 -8.82
N THR A 164 0.81 9.86 -9.61
CA THR A 164 0.94 10.26 -11.02
C THR A 164 1.66 11.60 -11.15
N MET A 165 1.22 12.60 -10.40
CA MET A 165 1.86 13.92 -10.40
C MET A 165 3.31 13.85 -9.95
N LEU A 166 3.60 13.06 -8.92
CA LEU A 166 4.96 12.84 -8.43
C LEU A 166 5.87 12.22 -9.50
N LEU A 167 5.45 11.14 -10.14
CA LEU A 167 6.26 10.49 -11.19
C LEU A 167 6.45 11.42 -12.41
N ARG A 168 5.43 12.20 -12.77
CA ARG A 168 5.55 13.22 -13.83
C ARG A 168 6.59 14.29 -13.47
N SER A 169 6.63 14.73 -12.22
CA SER A 169 7.64 15.72 -11.77
C SER A 169 9.07 15.18 -11.83
N TRP A 170 9.27 13.86 -11.79
CA TRP A 170 10.57 13.23 -11.99
C TRP A 170 10.96 13.03 -13.46
N GLY A 171 10.05 13.33 -14.40
CA GLY A 171 10.25 13.10 -15.84
C GLY A 171 9.87 11.69 -16.29
N VAL A 172 8.88 11.06 -15.66
CA VAL A 172 8.30 9.82 -16.19
C VAL A 172 7.32 10.15 -17.29
N ASP A 173 7.63 9.79 -18.54
CA ASP A 173 6.82 10.04 -19.73
C ASP A 173 5.96 8.84 -20.15
N SER A 174 6.30 7.62 -19.71
CA SER A 174 5.51 6.41 -19.98
C SER A 174 4.04 6.60 -19.60
N PRO A 175 3.10 5.93 -20.27
CA PRO A 175 1.68 5.92 -19.87
C PRO A 175 1.51 5.54 -18.41
N ILE A 176 0.71 6.29 -17.66
CA ILE A 176 0.41 6.03 -16.24
C ILE A 176 -1.08 5.75 -16.09
N SER A 177 -1.41 4.72 -15.34
CA SER A 177 -2.78 4.38 -14.94
C SER A 177 -2.88 4.14 -13.43
N ILE A 178 -4.07 4.34 -12.88
CA ILE A 178 -4.33 4.08 -11.47
C ILE A 178 -4.52 2.58 -11.23
N TRP A 179 -3.81 2.07 -10.24
CA TRP A 179 -4.07 0.81 -9.55
C TRP A 179 -4.22 1.10 -8.06
N SER A 180 -5.42 1.48 -7.66
CA SER A 180 -5.75 1.80 -6.27
C SER A 180 -5.64 0.57 -5.36
N ARG A 181 -6.11 0.70 -4.14
CA ARG A 181 -6.24 -0.43 -3.20
C ARG A 181 -7.70 -0.69 -2.94
N GLY A 182 -8.00 -1.92 -2.62
CA GLY A 182 -9.33 -2.31 -2.15
C GLY A 182 -9.36 -2.45 -0.63
N VAL A 183 -10.56 -2.49 -0.09
CA VAL A 183 -10.83 -2.83 1.31
C VAL A 183 -11.73 -4.06 1.37
N ASP A 184 -11.58 -4.82 2.43
CA ASP A 184 -12.40 -5.99 2.75
C ASP A 184 -13.48 -5.53 3.74
N GLU A 185 -14.70 -5.31 3.24
CA GLU A 185 -15.83 -4.82 4.04
C GLU A 185 -16.27 -5.83 5.12
N ASP A 186 -16.01 -7.12 4.94
CA ASP A 186 -16.31 -8.14 5.95
C ASP A 186 -15.34 -8.05 7.14
N SER A 187 -14.07 -7.78 6.84
CA SER A 187 -13.04 -7.60 7.87
C SER A 187 -13.07 -6.23 8.52
N PHE A 188 -13.56 -5.20 7.83
CA PHE A 188 -13.57 -3.80 8.29
C PHE A 188 -14.97 -3.21 8.16
N ASN A 189 -15.76 -3.32 9.21
CA ASN A 189 -17.10 -2.74 9.28
C ASN A 189 -17.43 -2.26 10.71
N PRO A 190 -18.36 -1.31 10.89
CA PRO A 190 -18.67 -0.74 12.20
C PRO A 190 -19.36 -1.71 13.15
N GLU A 191 -19.95 -2.82 12.66
CA GLU A 191 -20.61 -3.82 13.48
C GLU A 191 -19.62 -4.61 14.34
N LEU A 192 -18.32 -4.57 13.97
CA LEU A 192 -17.22 -5.17 14.75
C LEU A 192 -16.84 -4.35 15.99
N ARG A 193 -17.45 -3.17 16.23
CA ARG A 193 -17.17 -2.38 17.43
C ARG A 193 -17.53 -3.17 18.70
N SER A 194 -16.59 -3.25 19.63
CA SER A 194 -16.73 -4.02 20.85
C SER A 194 -16.41 -3.21 22.10
N LEU A 195 -17.43 -2.92 22.90
CA LEU A 195 -17.25 -2.27 24.21
C LEU A 195 -16.51 -3.21 25.19
N GLU A 196 -16.76 -4.51 25.10
CA GLU A 196 -16.05 -5.50 25.91
C GLU A 196 -14.55 -5.48 25.64
N TRP A 197 -14.15 -5.42 24.34
CA TRP A 197 -12.75 -5.31 23.95
C TRP A 197 -12.12 -4.02 24.46
N ARG A 198 -12.85 -2.88 24.41
CA ARG A 198 -12.39 -1.60 24.98
C ARG A 198 -12.14 -1.71 26.48
N ARG A 199 -13.11 -2.26 27.23
CA ARG A 199 -12.99 -2.43 28.70
C ARG A 199 -11.80 -3.29 29.10
N LYS A 200 -11.49 -4.36 28.34
CA LYS A 200 -10.28 -5.20 28.55
C LYS A 200 -8.98 -4.40 28.40
N LEU A 201 -8.99 -3.32 27.64
CA LEU A 201 -7.85 -2.39 27.50
C LEU A 201 -7.93 -1.20 28.47
N GLY A 202 -8.88 -1.16 29.39
CA GLY A 202 -9.07 -0.06 30.31
C GLY A 202 -9.57 1.22 29.65
N ILE A 203 -10.37 1.10 28.59
CA ILE A 203 -11.09 2.18 27.93
C ILE A 203 -12.57 2.04 28.32
N ALA A 204 -13.10 2.98 29.07
CA ALA A 204 -14.49 3.00 29.49
C ALA A 204 -15.45 3.27 28.30
N ASP A 205 -16.75 3.01 28.50
CA ASP A 205 -17.74 3.13 27.41
C ASP A 205 -17.93 4.57 26.94
N ASP A 206 -17.78 5.53 27.84
CA ASP A 206 -17.86 6.97 27.63
C ASP A 206 -16.51 7.63 27.29
N ASP A 207 -15.39 6.91 27.39
CA ASP A 207 -14.10 7.39 26.92
C ASP A 207 -14.09 7.61 25.40
N PHE A 208 -13.21 8.48 24.94
CA PHE A 208 -12.99 8.77 23.52
C PHE A 208 -11.65 8.20 23.05
N ALA A 209 -11.68 7.09 22.33
CA ALA A 209 -10.49 6.37 21.88
C ALA A 209 -9.85 7.06 20.66
N LEU A 210 -8.73 7.74 20.87
CA LEU A 210 -7.84 8.28 19.85
C LEU A 210 -6.97 7.16 19.31
N GLY A 211 -7.30 6.62 18.16
CA GLY A 211 -6.65 5.46 17.56
C GLY A 211 -5.43 5.81 16.71
N PHE A 212 -4.43 4.94 16.78
CA PHE A 212 -3.39 4.76 15.77
C PHE A 212 -3.29 3.27 15.47
N PHE A 213 -3.18 2.91 14.18
CA PHE A 213 -2.90 1.52 13.82
C PHE A 213 -1.97 1.44 12.60
N GLY A 214 -1.11 0.43 12.61
CA GLY A 214 -0.10 0.19 11.58
C GLY A 214 1.24 -0.25 12.16
N ARG A 215 2.27 -0.29 11.31
CA ARG A 215 3.64 -0.58 11.75
C ARG A 215 4.16 0.57 12.61
N LEU A 216 4.78 0.23 13.74
CA LEU A 216 5.37 1.23 14.64
C LEU A 216 6.80 1.56 14.19
N VAL A 217 6.90 2.43 13.17
CA VAL A 217 8.14 2.90 12.52
C VAL A 217 8.11 4.43 12.37
N LYS A 218 9.29 5.05 12.35
CA LYS A 218 9.43 6.53 12.34
C LYS A 218 8.68 7.21 11.19
N GLU A 219 8.68 6.60 10.01
CA GLU A 219 8.01 7.12 8.82
C GLU A 219 6.48 7.24 8.93
N LYS A 220 5.88 6.64 9.98
CA LYS A 220 4.43 6.74 10.25
C LYS A 220 4.03 7.95 11.08
N GLY A 221 4.96 8.87 11.36
CA GLY A 221 4.65 10.12 12.06
C GLY A 221 4.35 9.95 13.56
N LEU A 222 4.92 8.92 14.18
CA LEU A 222 4.65 8.57 15.58
C LEU A 222 4.98 9.72 16.55
N GLY A 223 5.96 10.57 16.24
CA GLY A 223 6.27 11.76 17.05
C GLY A 223 5.11 12.74 17.11
N VAL A 224 4.48 13.03 15.97
CA VAL A 224 3.28 13.88 15.89
C VAL A 224 2.12 13.24 16.65
N TYR A 225 1.89 11.92 16.47
CA TYR A 225 0.86 11.20 17.22
C TYR A 225 1.06 11.35 18.73
N CYS A 226 2.28 11.13 19.24
CA CYS A 226 2.60 11.25 20.67
C CYS A 226 2.32 12.66 21.20
N GLU A 227 2.79 13.69 20.48
CA GLU A 227 2.64 15.07 20.91
C GLU A 227 1.16 15.46 20.98
N VAL A 228 0.39 15.16 19.93
CA VAL A 228 -1.06 15.41 19.89
C VAL A 228 -1.79 14.62 20.98
N ALA A 229 -1.51 13.33 21.14
CA ALA A 229 -2.13 12.49 22.15
C ALA A 229 -1.86 13.02 23.56
N ARG A 230 -0.63 13.43 23.88
CA ARG A 230 -0.28 14.02 25.18
C ARG A 230 -1.07 15.30 25.47
N ILE A 231 -1.20 16.18 24.47
CA ILE A 231 -1.95 17.43 24.63
C ILE A 231 -3.43 17.15 24.91
N VAL A 232 -4.08 16.30 24.08
CA VAL A 232 -5.51 16.06 24.25
C VAL A 232 -5.84 15.28 25.51
N THR A 233 -5.04 14.26 25.88
CA THR A 233 -5.28 13.46 27.09
C THR A 233 -5.00 14.23 28.38
N LYS A 234 -4.05 15.17 28.36
CA LYS A 234 -3.78 16.07 29.50
C LYS A 234 -4.91 17.09 29.70
N ALA A 235 -5.46 17.62 28.60
CA ALA A 235 -6.54 18.61 28.65
C ALA A 235 -7.91 17.99 28.96
N ASP A 236 -8.14 16.75 28.52
CA ASP A 236 -9.38 16.03 28.72
C ASP A 236 -9.07 14.54 28.94
N PRO A 237 -9.12 14.08 30.21
CA PRO A 237 -8.79 12.69 30.57
C PRO A 237 -9.70 11.61 29.96
N SER A 238 -10.85 11.97 29.39
CA SER A 238 -11.70 11.02 28.66
C SER A 238 -11.14 10.65 27.28
N PHE A 239 -10.14 11.38 26.73
CA PHE A 239 -9.36 10.88 25.61
C PHE A 239 -8.46 9.73 26.09
N LYS A 240 -8.46 8.63 25.36
CA LYS A 240 -7.53 7.49 25.57
C LYS A 240 -6.75 7.23 24.29
N ALA A 241 -5.44 7.29 24.37
CA ALA A 241 -4.58 6.91 23.25
C ALA A 241 -4.61 5.38 23.08
N LEU A 242 -5.07 4.90 21.93
CA LEU A 242 -5.18 3.48 21.56
C LEU A 242 -4.25 3.16 20.40
N ILE A 243 -3.24 2.32 20.64
CA ILE A 243 -2.21 1.98 19.66
C ILE A 243 -2.34 0.50 19.28
N VAL A 244 -2.52 0.22 17.98
CA VAL A 244 -2.66 -1.13 17.43
C VAL A 244 -1.56 -1.38 16.41
N GLY A 245 -0.67 -2.32 16.71
CA GLY A 245 0.45 -2.67 15.85
C GLY A 245 1.70 -3.01 16.61
N GLU A 246 2.74 -3.35 15.86
CA GLU A 246 4.08 -3.67 16.36
C GLU A 246 5.15 -3.02 15.47
N GLY A 247 6.35 -2.88 16.00
CA GLY A 247 7.50 -2.35 15.29
C GLY A 247 8.63 -1.90 16.21
N PRO A 248 9.76 -1.49 15.63
CA PRO A 248 10.96 -1.10 16.40
C PRO A 248 10.73 0.11 17.32
N GLU A 249 9.75 0.97 17.01
CA GLU A 249 9.44 2.15 17.83
C GLU A 249 8.49 1.85 19.01
N ARG A 250 8.12 0.58 19.26
CA ARG A 250 7.17 0.21 20.30
C ARG A 250 7.61 0.68 21.70
N ALA A 251 8.83 0.35 22.10
CA ALA A 251 9.37 0.70 23.41
C ALA A 251 9.42 2.21 23.62
N TRP A 252 9.86 2.94 22.59
CA TRP A 252 9.88 4.40 22.61
C TRP A 252 8.46 4.98 22.77
N LEU A 253 7.45 4.44 22.07
CA LEU A 253 6.06 4.87 22.19
C LEU A 253 5.48 4.64 23.59
N GLU A 254 5.78 3.49 24.21
CA GLU A 254 5.36 3.18 25.59
C GLU A 254 5.96 4.16 26.61
N GLU A 255 7.22 4.55 26.40
CA GLU A 255 7.88 5.58 27.22
C GLU A 255 7.23 6.97 27.04
N GLN A 256 6.90 7.36 25.77
CA GLN A 256 6.27 8.65 25.49
C GLN A 256 4.80 8.73 25.92
N LEU A 257 4.09 7.61 25.98
CA LEU A 257 2.67 7.49 26.30
C LEU A 257 2.43 6.43 27.39
N PRO A 258 2.87 6.69 28.64
CA PRO A 258 2.78 5.68 29.71
C PRO A 258 1.34 5.29 30.09
N LEU A 259 0.35 6.14 29.75
CA LEU A 259 -1.08 5.84 29.92
C LEU A 259 -1.74 5.33 28.62
N GLY A 260 -0.96 5.12 27.56
CA GLY A 260 -1.43 4.58 26.27
C GLY A 260 -1.92 3.13 26.41
N ARG A 261 -2.89 2.79 25.56
CA ARG A 261 -3.47 1.44 25.47
C ARG A 261 -2.89 0.73 24.26
N PHE A 262 -1.94 -0.14 24.48
CA PHE A 262 -1.23 -0.87 23.44
C PHE A 262 -1.85 -2.26 23.24
N ALA A 263 -2.56 -2.43 22.12
CA ALA A 263 -3.25 -3.68 21.80
C ALA A 263 -2.35 -4.72 21.10
N GLY A 264 -1.12 -4.34 20.72
CA GLY A 264 -0.20 -5.21 19.98
C GLY A 264 -0.65 -5.45 18.53
N PHE A 265 0.04 -6.38 17.86
CA PHE A 265 -0.30 -6.75 16.47
C PHE A 265 -1.67 -7.42 16.40
N LYS A 266 -2.48 -6.99 15.43
CA LYS A 266 -3.78 -7.59 15.09
C LYS A 266 -3.87 -7.80 13.59
N SER A 267 -4.69 -8.77 13.15
CA SER A 267 -4.95 -9.05 11.73
C SER A 267 -6.38 -9.57 11.53
N GLY A 268 -6.88 -9.52 10.29
CA GLY A 268 -8.23 -9.98 9.96
C GLY A 268 -9.31 -9.33 10.83
N SER A 269 -10.30 -10.09 11.27
CA SER A 269 -11.40 -9.61 12.11
C SER A 269 -10.97 -9.00 13.45
N GLN A 270 -9.85 -9.46 14.02
CA GLN A 270 -9.32 -8.84 15.25
C GLN A 270 -8.82 -7.40 15.00
N LEU A 271 -8.22 -7.14 13.85
CA LEU A 271 -7.84 -5.79 13.44
C LEU A 271 -9.10 -4.95 13.18
N GLY A 272 -10.09 -5.51 12.50
CA GLY A 272 -11.38 -4.86 12.27
C GLY A 272 -12.08 -4.46 13.59
N THR A 273 -12.12 -5.36 14.58
CA THR A 273 -12.65 -5.05 15.92
C THR A 273 -11.86 -3.91 16.58
N ALA A 274 -10.54 -3.94 16.50
CA ALA A 274 -9.70 -2.90 17.09
C ALA A 274 -9.95 -1.53 16.44
N ILE A 275 -10.03 -1.47 15.10
CA ILE A 275 -10.30 -0.23 14.36
C ILE A 275 -11.72 0.26 14.65
N ALA A 276 -12.74 -0.57 14.48
CA ALA A 276 -14.14 -0.20 14.75
C ALA A 276 -14.37 0.27 16.19
N SER A 277 -13.52 -0.14 17.13
CA SER A 277 -13.56 0.28 18.53
C SER A 277 -12.86 1.62 18.82
N MET A 278 -12.26 2.26 17.82
CA MET A 278 -11.77 3.65 17.89
C MET A 278 -12.94 4.63 17.73
N ASP A 279 -12.81 5.85 18.25
CA ASP A 279 -13.75 6.94 18.03
C ASP A 279 -13.24 7.92 16.98
N VAL A 280 -11.93 7.98 16.77
CA VAL A 280 -11.25 8.71 15.70
C VAL A 280 -9.90 8.05 15.43
N PHE A 281 -9.49 8.00 14.18
CA PHE A 281 -8.16 7.55 13.77
C PHE A 281 -7.28 8.76 13.42
N LEU A 282 -6.08 8.85 14.01
CA LEU A 282 -5.08 9.85 13.68
C LEU A 282 -3.97 9.23 12.85
N ASN A 283 -3.86 9.66 11.59
CA ASN A 283 -2.81 9.24 10.66
C ASN A 283 -1.88 10.41 10.29
N PRO A 284 -0.82 10.67 11.05
CA PRO A 284 0.12 11.77 10.77
C PRO A 284 1.21 11.41 9.75
N SER A 285 1.12 10.28 9.08
CA SER A 285 2.09 9.82 8.08
C SER A 285 2.11 10.74 6.85
N VAL A 286 3.31 11.13 6.42
CA VAL A 286 3.53 11.98 5.23
C VAL A 286 4.02 11.20 4.01
N THR A 287 4.25 9.89 4.15
CA THR A 287 4.87 9.05 3.11
C THR A 287 3.95 7.99 2.53
N GLU A 288 2.66 8.04 2.85
CA GLU A 288 1.69 7.10 2.30
C GLU A 288 1.57 7.26 0.77
N THR A 289 1.67 6.17 0.04
CA THR A 289 1.45 6.18 -1.41
C THR A 289 -0.03 6.10 -1.79
N PHE A 290 -0.85 5.55 -0.90
CA PHE A 290 -2.31 5.45 -1.04
C PHE A 290 -3.03 5.75 0.28
N GLY A 291 -2.68 5.03 1.37
CA GLY A 291 -3.31 5.16 2.68
C GLY A 291 -4.31 4.04 2.96
N ASN A 292 -3.88 2.77 2.83
CA ASN A 292 -4.73 1.61 3.15
C ASN A 292 -5.40 1.74 4.52
N VAL A 293 -4.64 2.19 5.53
CA VAL A 293 -5.17 2.42 6.89
C VAL A 293 -6.31 3.44 6.91
N THR A 294 -6.25 4.49 6.11
CA THR A 294 -7.35 5.46 5.98
C THR A 294 -8.60 4.79 5.39
N LEU A 295 -8.42 3.97 4.36
CA LEU A 295 -9.52 3.25 3.72
C LEU A 295 -10.14 2.19 4.66
N GLU A 296 -9.31 1.48 5.43
CA GLU A 296 -9.75 0.52 6.45
C GLU A 296 -10.52 1.22 7.59
N ALA A 297 -10.06 2.39 8.05
CA ALA A 297 -10.78 3.21 9.02
C ALA A 297 -12.13 3.69 8.48
N PHE A 298 -12.19 4.17 7.24
CA PHE A 298 -13.44 4.57 6.58
C PHE A 298 -14.42 3.41 6.48
N SER A 299 -13.98 2.23 6.05
CA SER A 299 -14.80 1.02 5.98
C SER A 299 -15.35 0.63 7.36
N ALA A 300 -14.53 0.73 8.40
CA ALA A 300 -14.94 0.48 9.78
C ALA A 300 -15.79 1.61 10.40
N GLY A 301 -16.14 2.65 9.63
CA GLY A 301 -16.95 3.76 10.10
C GLY A 301 -16.25 4.66 11.13
N VAL A 302 -14.92 4.81 11.03
CA VAL A 302 -14.12 5.61 11.95
C VAL A 302 -13.68 6.91 11.26
N PRO A 303 -13.99 8.09 11.81
CA PRO A 303 -13.51 9.37 11.28
C PRO A 303 -11.99 9.42 11.28
N VAL A 304 -11.41 10.05 10.26
CA VAL A 304 -9.97 10.14 10.08
C VAL A 304 -9.50 11.59 10.19
N VAL A 305 -8.46 11.80 11.00
CA VAL A 305 -7.66 13.03 10.99
C VAL A 305 -6.27 12.66 10.46
N ALA A 306 -5.86 13.25 9.34
CA ALA A 306 -4.61 12.85 8.67
C ALA A 306 -3.74 14.04 8.28
N ALA A 307 -2.46 13.79 8.10
CA ALA A 307 -1.56 14.75 7.48
C ALA A 307 -2.03 15.07 6.04
N ARG A 308 -2.05 16.35 5.69
CA ARG A 308 -2.26 16.81 4.30
C ARG A 308 -1.02 16.48 3.47
N ALA A 309 -0.89 15.21 3.11
CA ALA A 309 0.25 14.69 2.36
C ALA A 309 -0.23 13.57 1.42
N SER A 310 0.56 13.29 0.42
CA SER A 310 0.38 12.31 -0.68
C SER A 310 -0.89 11.46 -0.60
N GLY A 311 -0.86 10.17 -0.30
CA GLY A 311 -2.03 9.29 -0.37
C GLY A 311 -3.25 9.72 0.45
N ALA A 312 -3.08 10.38 1.60
CA ALA A 312 -4.21 10.82 2.42
C ALA A 312 -5.06 11.89 1.69
N GLN A 313 -4.43 12.83 1.00
CA GLN A 313 -5.16 13.90 0.27
C GLN A 313 -5.91 13.39 -0.97
N ASP A 314 -5.61 12.20 -1.47
CA ASP A 314 -6.36 11.58 -2.56
C ASP A 314 -7.61 10.85 -2.06
N LEU A 315 -7.64 10.47 -0.78
CA LEU A 315 -8.74 9.73 -0.16
C LEU A 315 -9.67 10.64 0.65
N ILE A 316 -9.14 11.63 1.36
CA ILE A 316 -9.90 12.44 2.30
C ILE A 316 -10.39 13.73 1.64
N GLU A 317 -11.69 13.95 1.68
CA GLU A 317 -12.32 15.22 1.39
C GLU A 317 -12.49 16.02 2.70
N ASN A 318 -11.62 17.04 2.84
CA ASN A 318 -11.48 17.79 4.09
C ASN A 318 -12.79 18.39 4.59
N GLY A 319 -13.18 18.07 5.83
CA GLY A 319 -14.40 18.52 6.47
C GLY A 319 -15.65 17.69 6.13
N ILE A 320 -15.57 16.75 5.18
CA ILE A 320 -16.70 15.92 4.74
C ILE A 320 -16.59 14.49 5.27
N ASP A 321 -15.52 13.77 4.96
CA ASP A 321 -15.29 12.40 5.40
C ASP A 321 -14.09 12.25 6.35
N GLY A 322 -13.33 13.34 6.57
CA GLY A 322 -12.22 13.41 7.49
C GLY A 322 -11.65 14.83 7.57
N ALA A 323 -10.54 14.97 8.29
CA ALA A 323 -9.80 16.23 8.39
C ALA A 323 -8.37 16.09 7.87
N LEU A 324 -7.93 17.02 7.02
CA LEU A 324 -6.59 17.11 6.47
C LEU A 324 -5.86 18.28 7.12
N ILE A 325 -4.81 18.00 7.87
CA ILE A 325 -4.04 18.98 8.65
C ILE A 325 -2.63 19.10 8.05
N ALA A 326 -2.05 20.31 8.06
CA ALA A 326 -0.66 20.47 7.66
C ALA A 326 0.25 19.60 8.56
N PRO A 327 1.25 18.89 8.02
CA PRO A 327 2.01 17.88 8.76
C PRO A 327 2.62 18.34 10.08
N SER A 328 3.05 19.61 10.17
CA SER A 328 3.68 20.22 11.36
C SER A 328 2.71 20.99 12.26
N ASP A 329 1.43 21.07 11.90
CA ASP A 329 0.43 21.86 12.61
C ASP A 329 -0.20 21.05 13.75
N ILE A 330 0.53 20.92 14.86
CA ILE A 330 0.06 20.21 16.06
C ILE A 330 -1.25 20.81 16.60
N ALA A 331 -1.38 22.13 16.60
CA ALA A 331 -2.59 22.82 17.07
C ALA A 331 -3.81 22.45 16.20
N GLY A 332 -3.63 22.43 14.88
CA GLY A 332 -4.69 22.01 13.95
C GLY A 332 -5.16 20.57 14.16
N TYR A 333 -4.24 19.63 14.45
CA TYR A 333 -4.62 18.25 14.84
C TYR A 333 -5.45 18.23 16.12
N VAL A 334 -5.00 18.94 17.16
CA VAL A 334 -5.70 19.02 18.45
C VAL A 334 -7.11 19.60 18.28
N ASP A 335 -7.24 20.69 17.53
CA ASP A 335 -8.54 21.34 17.29
C ASP A 335 -9.48 20.45 16.49
N ALA A 336 -9.01 19.78 15.44
CA ALA A 336 -9.82 18.82 14.68
C ALA A 336 -10.35 17.69 15.58
N LEU A 337 -9.50 17.11 16.44
CA LEU A 337 -9.90 16.07 17.38
C LEU A 337 -10.95 16.55 18.38
N ARG A 338 -10.79 17.77 18.94
CA ARG A 338 -11.76 18.39 19.85
C ARG A 338 -13.11 18.62 19.16
N GLN A 339 -13.11 19.13 17.93
CA GLN A 339 -14.33 19.37 17.16
C GLN A 339 -15.07 18.05 16.87
N ILE A 340 -14.36 17.00 16.47
CA ILE A 340 -14.94 15.68 16.21
C ILE A 340 -15.52 15.08 17.50
N LYS A 341 -14.85 15.24 18.65
CA LYS A 341 -15.36 14.78 19.94
C LYS A 341 -16.61 15.58 20.36
N ALA A 342 -16.56 16.89 20.27
CA ALA A 342 -17.63 17.78 20.73
C ALA A 342 -18.90 17.67 19.88
N SER A 343 -18.80 17.36 18.58
CA SER A 343 -19.93 17.31 17.67
C SER A 343 -20.27 15.90 17.22
N SER A 344 -21.29 15.29 17.85
CA SER A 344 -21.80 13.98 17.42
C SER A 344 -22.34 14.01 15.98
N LYS A 345 -22.89 15.15 15.53
CA LYS A 345 -23.38 15.34 14.15
C LYS A 345 -22.22 15.31 13.15
N LEU A 346 -21.15 16.06 13.41
CA LEU A 346 -19.95 16.06 12.56
C LEU A 346 -19.37 14.65 12.47
N ARG A 347 -19.20 13.98 13.61
CA ARG A 347 -18.67 12.62 13.68
C ARG A 347 -19.50 11.64 12.87
N LYS A 348 -20.84 11.64 13.03
CA LYS A 348 -21.74 10.78 12.25
C LYS A 348 -21.66 11.05 10.75
N ASN A 349 -21.61 12.31 10.34
CA ASN A 349 -21.46 12.67 8.93
C ASN A 349 -20.15 12.12 8.34
N MET A 350 -19.03 12.32 9.03
CA MET A 350 -17.73 11.79 8.59
C MET A 350 -17.74 10.27 8.50
N GLN A 351 -18.37 9.58 9.47
CA GLN A 351 -18.52 8.12 9.46
C GLN A 351 -19.29 7.64 8.22
N GLN A 352 -20.43 8.26 7.93
CA GLN A 352 -21.27 7.87 6.80
C GLN A 352 -20.60 8.14 5.46
N ASN A 353 -20.01 9.33 5.28
CA ASN A 353 -19.36 9.72 4.05
C ASN A 353 -18.08 8.86 3.80
N GLY A 354 -17.28 8.61 4.85
CA GLY A 354 -16.12 7.73 4.76
C GLY A 354 -16.50 6.30 4.33
N ARG A 355 -17.57 5.72 4.94
CA ARG A 355 -18.09 4.40 4.54
C ARG A 355 -18.59 4.38 3.10
N GLN A 356 -19.36 5.38 2.71
CA GLN A 356 -19.84 5.49 1.32
C GLN A 356 -18.66 5.54 0.33
N LYS A 357 -17.62 6.29 0.65
CA LYS A 357 -16.39 6.34 -0.15
C LYS A 357 -15.69 4.98 -0.20
N ALA A 358 -15.50 4.32 0.94
CA ALA A 358 -14.85 3.02 1.02
C ALA A 358 -15.54 1.94 0.19
N ALA A 359 -16.86 1.94 0.12
CA ALA A 359 -17.66 1.02 -0.69
C ALA A 359 -17.33 1.05 -2.20
N GLY A 360 -16.75 2.15 -2.68
CA GLY A 360 -16.24 2.27 -4.06
C GLY A 360 -14.90 1.57 -4.30
N PHE A 361 -14.22 1.12 -3.24
CA PHE A 361 -12.89 0.51 -3.31
C PHE A 361 -12.92 -1.00 -3.06
N LYS A 362 -13.71 -1.73 -3.85
CA LYS A 362 -13.76 -3.20 -3.79
C LYS A 362 -12.60 -3.83 -4.55
N TRP A 363 -11.97 -4.84 -3.95
CA TRP A 363 -10.81 -5.51 -4.56
C TRP A 363 -11.10 -6.04 -5.97
N ASP A 364 -12.29 -6.58 -6.22
CA ASP A 364 -12.66 -7.11 -7.53
C ASP A 364 -12.70 -6.03 -8.60
N LEU A 365 -13.24 -4.85 -8.29
CA LEU A 365 -13.26 -3.70 -9.22
C LEU A 365 -11.84 -3.21 -9.52
N VAL A 366 -11.02 -3.09 -8.46
CA VAL A 366 -9.63 -2.63 -8.56
C VAL A 366 -8.80 -3.61 -9.40
N ASN A 367 -8.91 -4.92 -9.15
CA ASN A 367 -8.13 -5.93 -9.85
C ASN A 367 -8.61 -6.14 -11.29
N ARG A 368 -9.92 -6.01 -11.53
CA ARG A 368 -10.50 -6.04 -12.89
C ARG A 368 -9.93 -4.92 -13.75
N ALA A 369 -9.85 -3.70 -13.22
CA ALA A 369 -9.25 -2.57 -13.94
C ALA A 369 -7.78 -2.83 -14.32
N VAL A 370 -7.00 -3.52 -13.48
CA VAL A 370 -5.62 -3.93 -13.82
C VAL A 370 -5.61 -5.00 -14.91
N MET A 371 -6.47 -6.01 -14.79
CA MET A 371 -6.61 -7.07 -15.80
C MET A 371 -6.97 -6.49 -17.17
N ASP A 372 -7.90 -5.53 -17.22
CA ASP A 372 -8.29 -4.86 -18.47
C ASP A 372 -7.10 -4.12 -19.12
N LYS A 373 -6.18 -3.55 -18.32
CA LYS A 373 -4.94 -2.97 -18.83
C LYS A 373 -3.99 -4.03 -19.41
N TYR A 374 -3.86 -5.19 -18.77
CA TYR A 374 -3.07 -6.27 -19.33
C TYR A 374 -3.62 -6.76 -20.66
N LEU A 375 -4.94 -6.92 -20.76
CA LEU A 375 -5.60 -7.32 -22.01
C LEU A 375 -5.43 -6.27 -23.10
N ALA A 376 -5.53 -4.99 -22.79
CA ALA A 376 -5.31 -3.90 -23.74
C ALA A 376 -3.88 -3.93 -24.30
N LEU A 377 -2.87 -4.11 -23.45
CA LEU A 377 -1.47 -4.22 -23.88
C LEU A 377 -1.22 -5.47 -24.72
N TYR A 378 -1.76 -6.60 -24.30
CA TYR A 378 -1.65 -7.85 -25.08
C TYR A 378 -2.25 -7.70 -26.49
N ASN A 379 -3.47 -7.17 -26.56
CA ASN A 379 -4.17 -6.99 -27.86
C ASN A 379 -3.51 -5.96 -28.79
N SER A 380 -2.79 -4.97 -28.26
CA SER A 380 -2.06 -3.99 -29.08
C SER A 380 -0.86 -4.61 -29.76
N THR A 381 -0.14 -5.51 -29.04
CA THR A 381 1.03 -6.21 -29.57
C THR A 381 0.65 -7.23 -30.64
N ASP A 382 -0.47 -7.94 -30.46
CA ASP A 382 -0.99 -8.92 -31.44
C ASP A 382 -1.38 -8.23 -32.77
N LYS A 383 -1.91 -7.01 -32.72
CA LYS A 383 -2.29 -6.26 -33.93
C LYS A 383 -1.08 -5.76 -34.73
N GLU A 384 0.02 -5.39 -34.08
CA GLU A 384 1.25 -4.97 -34.75
C GLU A 384 1.93 -6.16 -35.45
N ASP A 385 1.93 -7.36 -34.86
CA ASP A 385 2.43 -8.59 -35.50
C ASP A 385 1.58 -8.99 -36.71
N HIS A 386 0.26 -8.83 -36.67
CA HIS A 386 -0.60 -9.11 -37.81
C HIS A 386 -0.50 -8.08 -38.93
N SER A 387 -0.20 -6.81 -38.63
CA SER A 387 -0.01 -5.80 -39.65
C SER A 387 1.32 -5.96 -40.43
N SER A 388 2.35 -6.54 -39.77
CA SER A 388 3.64 -6.84 -40.42
C SER A 388 3.58 -8.07 -41.34
N LEU A 389 2.59 -8.96 -41.18
CA LEU A 389 2.37 -10.13 -42.03
C LEU A 389 1.61 -9.78 -43.36
N PHE A 390 0.96 -8.63 -43.41
CA PHE A 390 0.19 -8.20 -44.59
C PHE A 390 0.93 -7.16 -45.48
N THR A 391 2.18 -6.83 -45.17
CA THR A 391 2.97 -5.85 -45.95
C THR A 391 4.04 -6.52 -46.82
N ILE A 392 3.84 -7.76 -47.27
CA ILE A 392 4.64 -8.38 -48.34
C ILE A 392 3.67 -8.79 -49.46
N ASN A 393 3.58 -7.94 -50.46
CA ASN A 393 3.23 -8.10 -51.87
C ASN A 393 2.27 -6.99 -52.34
N GLY A 394 2.87 -5.97 -52.92
CA GLY A 394 2.25 -4.97 -53.75
C GLY A 394 3.33 -4.27 -54.57
#